data_8c35689126eb4995b0c835ea098743b3
#
_entry.id   8c35689126eb4995b0c835ea098743b3
#
_cell.length_a   1.000
_cell.length_b   1.000
_cell.length_c   1.000
_cell.angle_alpha   90.00
_cell.angle_beta   90.00
_cell.angle_gamma   90.00
#
_symmetry.space_group_name_H-M   'P 1'
#
loop_
_entity.id
_entity.type
_entity.pdbx_description
1 polymer ?
#
loop_
_entity_poly.entity_id
_entity_poly.type
_entity_poly.pdbx_seq_one_letter_code
_entity_poly.pdbx_strand_id
1 'polypeptide(L)'
;MEHISIASVSQDSLHVQGQIDDFFNSFRIGTILHRCGITKRHGHSVRSLTQAIFTLPFIGKNFFRGMVINPDVPFGKDAAYQLLKGTTYNWRKVLLRLGGLLFNFFDRLTNDDREAVLIIDDSTYDRSRSKMVELLTRVRDHTTGRFLKGFRLLTICWSDGASCLPLDFSLLSSADEKKRLCSNQKILDKRCCAYRRRKEATAKTTVHLEAMVKRILSVGISAKYVLMDSWFTLPSTVACLAQHIEIIGMVRKSPMIHYIWDGYSMDIMAIYRRLKKRRGRARILASTVARLKDGRYVKLVFVRDRHKKDWLALLTTDIQLADEDVIRIYGKRWDIEVFFKMSKQHLKLAKEIQCRDFDALIAHTTIVFMRYMFIVYQCRIESDHRTFGELFYRCCSEVDDISFIESLYRVLSLAVDQLRTTGSYCEKTASAFFDAIINTALQCVGLSKNDLVMKPES
;
A
#
# COMPACT_ATOMS: atom_id res chain seq x y z
N MET A 1 18.97 -1.93 -35.35
CA MET A 1 19.63 -1.78 -34.04
C MET A 1 20.14 -0.36 -33.96
N GLU A 2 19.31 0.56 -33.49
CA GLU A 2 19.72 1.95 -33.29
C GLU A 2 20.51 2.04 -31.99
N HIS A 3 21.69 2.60 -32.09
CA HIS A 3 22.52 2.94 -30.93
C HIS A 3 21.81 4.00 -30.11
N ILE A 4 21.19 3.59 -29.00
CA ILE A 4 20.78 4.53 -27.93
C ILE A 4 22.09 5.15 -27.43
N SER A 5 22.27 6.44 -27.69
CA SER A 5 23.51 7.13 -27.36
C SER A 5 23.70 7.14 -25.83
N ILE A 6 24.92 6.82 -25.41
CA ILE A 6 25.32 6.85 -23.99
C ILE A 6 25.05 8.23 -23.35
N ALA A 7 24.98 9.29 -24.15
CA ALA A 7 24.69 10.65 -23.73
C ALA A 7 23.21 10.84 -23.27
N SER A 8 22.22 10.17 -23.90
CA SER A 8 20.82 10.29 -23.49
C SER A 8 20.56 9.61 -22.14
N VAL A 9 21.17 8.45 -21.89
CA VAL A 9 21.07 7.73 -20.60
C VAL A 9 21.71 8.54 -19.46
N SER A 10 22.74 9.35 -19.75
CA SER A 10 23.36 10.20 -18.73
C SER A 10 22.52 11.42 -18.38
N GLN A 11 21.80 12.02 -19.32
CA GLN A 11 20.90 13.16 -19.08
C GLN A 11 19.67 12.76 -18.25
N ASP A 12 19.03 11.65 -18.57
CA ASP A 12 17.89 11.13 -17.80
C ASP A 12 18.29 10.79 -16.35
N SER A 13 19.48 10.22 -16.15
CA SER A 13 19.97 9.91 -14.82
C SER A 13 20.30 11.15 -13.99
N LEU A 14 20.79 12.21 -14.60
CA LEU A 14 21.05 13.51 -13.96
C LEU A 14 19.73 14.22 -13.59
N HIS A 15 18.73 14.16 -14.46
CA HIS A 15 17.41 14.71 -14.20
C HIS A 15 16.74 14.04 -13.00
N VAL A 16 16.71 12.70 -12.95
CA VAL A 16 16.16 11.94 -11.83
C VAL A 16 16.93 12.23 -10.53
N GLN A 17 18.25 12.39 -10.59
CA GLN A 17 19.05 12.77 -9.42
C GLN A 17 18.65 14.15 -8.90
N GLY A 18 18.46 15.13 -9.79
CA GLY A 18 17.96 16.47 -9.43
C GLY A 18 16.59 16.41 -8.72
N GLN A 19 15.64 15.67 -9.26
CA GLN A 19 14.31 15.48 -8.64
C GLN A 19 14.40 14.84 -7.24
N ILE A 20 15.31 13.88 -7.06
CA ILE A 20 15.55 13.25 -5.74
C ILE A 20 16.17 14.26 -4.77
N ASP A 21 17.13 15.06 -5.22
CA ASP A 21 17.74 16.12 -4.40
C ASP A 21 16.69 17.14 -3.95
N ASP A 22 15.83 17.56 -4.86
CA ASP A 22 14.72 18.48 -4.59
C ASP A 22 13.72 17.90 -3.59
N PHE A 23 13.36 16.63 -3.73
CA PHE A 23 12.50 15.94 -2.77
C PHE A 23 13.13 15.88 -1.37
N PHE A 24 14.42 15.53 -1.28
CA PHE A 24 15.14 15.47 -0.01
C PHE A 24 15.28 16.86 0.65
N ASN A 25 15.42 17.91 -0.17
CA ASN A 25 15.50 19.30 0.30
C ASN A 25 14.13 19.84 0.71
N SER A 26 13.11 19.73 -0.14
CA SER A 26 11.76 20.27 0.07
C SER A 26 11.12 19.71 1.35
N PHE A 27 11.27 18.41 1.60
CA PHE A 27 10.76 17.78 2.82
C PHE A 27 11.78 17.71 3.96
N ARG A 28 12.97 18.33 3.80
CA ARG A 28 14.02 18.38 4.84
C ARG A 28 14.30 17.00 5.44
N ILE A 29 14.46 15.98 4.58
CA ILE A 29 14.56 14.57 4.99
C ILE A 29 15.74 14.37 5.95
N GLY A 30 16.89 15.06 5.76
CA GLY A 30 18.01 15.03 6.69
C GLY A 30 17.60 15.43 8.12
N THR A 31 16.79 16.46 8.27
CA THR A 31 16.26 16.92 9.58
C THR A 31 15.30 15.88 10.17
N ILE A 32 14.44 15.25 9.34
CA ILE A 32 13.55 14.18 9.80
C ILE A 32 14.36 13.01 10.35
N LEU A 33 15.37 12.55 9.61
CA LEU A 33 16.27 11.47 10.04
C LEU A 33 16.89 11.78 11.41
N HIS A 34 17.48 12.97 11.56
CA HIS A 34 18.08 13.40 12.82
C HIS A 34 17.05 13.41 13.98
N ARG A 35 15.87 14.01 13.78
CA ARG A 35 14.78 14.05 14.78
C ARG A 35 14.21 12.66 15.13
N CYS A 36 14.49 11.64 14.31
CA CYS A 36 14.13 10.26 14.57
C CYS A 36 15.25 9.44 15.21
N GLY A 37 16.32 10.11 15.68
CA GLY A 37 17.48 9.49 16.34
C GLY A 37 18.41 8.77 15.38
N ILE A 38 18.29 9.01 14.06
CA ILE A 38 19.18 8.43 13.06
C ILE A 38 20.34 9.39 12.87
N THR A 39 21.41 9.15 13.64
CA THR A 39 22.58 10.03 13.71
C THR A 39 23.86 9.23 13.62
N LYS A 40 24.90 9.86 13.12
CA LYS A 40 26.28 9.34 13.13
C LYS A 40 27.20 10.42 13.70
N ARG A 41 28.18 10.01 14.49
CA ARG A 41 29.15 10.94 15.08
C ARG A 41 30.30 11.26 14.12
N HIS A 42 30.69 10.29 13.28
CA HIS A 42 31.82 10.39 12.36
C HIS A 42 31.52 9.80 11.00
N GLY A 43 32.26 10.23 9.96
CA GLY A 43 32.17 9.76 8.59
C GLY A 43 31.03 10.41 7.81
N HIS A 44 30.56 9.73 6.77
CA HIS A 44 29.55 10.25 5.84
C HIS A 44 28.23 10.57 6.53
N SER A 45 27.55 11.62 6.09
CA SER A 45 26.28 12.07 6.67
C SER A 45 25.19 11.00 6.49
N VAL A 46 24.29 10.93 7.46
CA VAL A 46 23.13 10.03 7.39
C VAL A 46 22.26 10.33 6.17
N ARG A 47 22.13 11.62 5.83
CA ARG A 47 21.38 12.05 4.64
C ARG A 47 22.01 11.48 3.38
N SER A 48 23.31 11.66 3.16
CA SER A 48 24.01 11.16 1.96
C SER A 48 23.93 9.64 1.83
N LEU A 49 24.12 8.90 2.95
CA LEU A 49 23.98 7.44 2.99
C LEU A 49 22.57 7.00 2.65
N THR A 50 21.56 7.63 3.24
CA THR A 50 20.15 7.30 2.98
C THR A 50 19.76 7.60 1.53
N GLN A 51 20.19 8.75 1.02
CA GLN A 51 19.91 9.19 -0.34
C GLN A 51 20.56 8.26 -1.36
N ALA A 52 21.81 7.86 -1.16
CA ALA A 52 22.50 6.93 -2.04
C ALA A 52 21.78 5.56 -2.11
N ILE A 53 21.33 5.01 -0.97
CA ILE A 53 20.50 3.79 -0.96
C ILE A 53 19.18 4.04 -1.67
N PHE A 54 18.53 5.17 -1.40
CA PHE A 54 17.25 5.55 -2.00
C PHE A 54 17.31 5.62 -3.54
N THR A 55 18.37 6.13 -4.10
CA THR A 55 18.54 6.37 -5.56
C THR A 55 18.73 5.08 -6.35
N LEU A 56 19.23 3.99 -5.76
CA LEU A 56 19.68 2.78 -6.47
C LEU A 56 18.72 2.24 -7.54
N PRO A 57 17.42 2.01 -7.28
CA PRO A 57 16.53 1.45 -8.30
C PRO A 57 16.24 2.42 -9.43
N PHE A 58 16.29 3.73 -9.19
CA PHE A 58 16.04 4.76 -10.19
C PHE A 58 17.19 4.85 -11.23
N ILE A 59 18.39 4.47 -10.82
CA ILE A 59 19.57 4.40 -11.72
C ILE A 59 19.86 2.96 -12.18
N GLY A 60 18.88 2.05 -12.05
CA GLY A 60 19.02 0.66 -12.50
C GLY A 60 20.06 -0.18 -11.73
N LYS A 61 20.55 0.31 -10.59
CA LYS A 61 21.55 -0.38 -9.75
C LYS A 61 20.88 -1.13 -8.61
N ASN A 62 21.48 -2.21 -8.16
CA ASN A 62 21.16 -2.85 -6.89
C ASN A 62 22.21 -2.48 -5.83
N PHE A 63 21.98 -2.89 -4.58
CA PHE A 63 22.89 -2.57 -3.48
C PHE A 63 24.34 -2.98 -3.76
N PHE A 64 24.55 -4.17 -4.34
CA PHE A 64 25.89 -4.66 -4.68
C PHE A 64 26.56 -3.80 -5.74
N ARG A 65 25.90 -3.57 -6.87
CA ARG A 65 26.44 -2.75 -7.97
C ARG A 65 26.59 -1.27 -7.60
N GLY A 66 25.70 -0.75 -6.78
CA GLY A 66 25.71 0.64 -6.37
C GLY A 66 26.63 0.97 -5.21
N MET A 67 26.88 0.02 -4.30
CA MET A 67 27.62 0.29 -3.06
C MET A 67 28.95 -0.48 -2.93
N VAL A 68 29.13 -1.55 -3.72
CA VAL A 68 30.32 -2.41 -3.60
C VAL A 68 31.27 -2.21 -4.78
N ILE A 69 30.73 -2.08 -5.99
CA ILE A 69 31.53 -2.01 -7.23
C ILE A 69 31.62 -0.56 -7.75
N ASN A 70 30.73 0.33 -7.35
CA ASN A 70 30.66 1.67 -7.92
C ASN A 70 31.76 2.58 -7.32
N PRO A 71 32.74 3.04 -8.12
CA PRO A 71 33.78 3.96 -7.64
C PRO A 71 33.26 5.37 -7.34
N ASP A 72 32.11 5.76 -7.88
CA ASP A 72 31.56 7.11 -7.73
C ASP A 72 30.89 7.36 -6.37
N VAL A 73 30.68 6.29 -5.57
CA VAL A 73 30.11 6.44 -4.22
C VAL A 73 31.24 6.64 -3.23
N PRO A 74 31.26 7.77 -2.47
CA PRO A 74 32.40 8.11 -1.61
C PRO A 74 32.50 7.25 -0.32
N PHE A 75 31.69 6.21 -0.18
CA PHE A 75 31.67 5.34 1.00
C PHE A 75 31.44 3.86 0.64
N GLY A 76 32.04 2.98 1.42
CA GLY A 76 31.90 1.54 1.23
C GLY A 76 30.57 0.99 1.76
N LYS A 77 30.27 -0.26 1.37
CA LYS A 77 29.10 -1.03 1.79
C LYS A 77 28.88 -1.06 3.31
N ASP A 78 29.97 -1.08 4.08
CA ASP A 78 29.90 -1.21 5.54
C ASP A 78 29.27 0.01 6.20
N ALA A 79 29.54 1.22 5.68
CA ALA A 79 28.91 2.45 6.15
C ALA A 79 27.39 2.42 5.95
N ALA A 80 26.92 1.91 4.79
CA ALA A 80 25.51 1.75 4.50
C ALA A 80 24.86 0.66 5.38
N TYR A 81 25.49 -0.50 5.56
CA TYR A 81 24.97 -1.53 6.45
C TYR A 81 24.94 -1.12 7.92
N GLN A 82 25.94 -0.38 8.39
CA GLN A 82 25.94 0.17 9.75
C GLN A 82 24.76 1.12 9.97
N LEU A 83 24.46 1.98 8.99
CA LEU A 83 23.27 2.83 9.04
C LEU A 83 21.99 2.00 9.16
N LEU A 84 21.83 0.97 8.32
CA LEU A 84 20.61 0.16 8.31
C LEU A 84 20.42 -0.66 9.60
N LYS A 85 21.49 -1.08 10.28
CA LYS A 85 21.47 -1.95 11.48
C LYS A 85 21.28 -1.19 12.80
N GLY A 86 21.10 0.12 12.79
CA GLY A 86 20.97 0.93 14.01
C GLY A 86 19.81 0.48 14.90
N THR A 87 20.11 0.02 16.12
CA THR A 87 19.11 -0.52 17.05
C THR A 87 18.24 0.55 17.72
N THR A 88 18.76 1.77 17.84
CA THR A 88 18.09 2.92 18.43
C THR A 88 17.30 3.75 17.40
N TYR A 89 17.53 3.53 16.12
CA TYR A 89 16.96 4.32 15.03
C TYR A 89 15.47 4.07 14.83
N ASN A 90 14.67 5.13 14.83
CA ASN A 90 13.22 5.01 14.65
C ASN A 90 12.80 5.25 13.19
N TRP A 91 13.12 4.29 12.32
CA TRP A 91 12.80 4.35 10.89
C TRP A 91 11.31 4.52 10.59
N ARG A 92 10.42 3.87 11.34
CA ARG A 92 8.97 4.04 11.14
C ARG A 92 8.49 5.45 11.47
N LYS A 93 9.13 6.11 12.45
CA LYS A 93 8.84 7.52 12.74
C LYS A 93 9.29 8.44 11.60
N VAL A 94 10.36 8.07 10.86
CA VAL A 94 10.76 8.78 9.63
C VAL A 94 9.63 8.73 8.61
N LEU A 95 9.12 7.52 8.33
CA LEU A 95 8.02 7.31 7.38
C LEU A 95 6.79 8.13 7.76
N LEU A 96 6.37 8.05 9.01
CA LEU A 96 5.19 8.75 9.51
C LEU A 96 5.35 10.28 9.43
N ARG A 97 6.53 10.82 9.76
CA ARG A 97 6.80 12.27 9.66
C ARG A 97 6.81 12.76 8.21
N LEU A 98 7.45 12.01 7.32
CA LEU A 98 7.43 12.31 5.89
C LEU A 98 6.01 12.22 5.34
N GLY A 99 5.28 11.17 5.70
CA GLY A 99 3.87 11.00 5.33
C GLY A 99 2.99 12.14 5.80
N GLY A 100 3.19 12.66 7.02
CA GLY A 100 2.46 13.84 7.51
C GLY A 100 2.75 15.12 6.72
N LEU A 101 3.98 15.33 6.27
CA LEU A 101 4.31 16.48 5.41
C LEU A 101 3.69 16.35 4.02
N LEU A 102 3.72 15.15 3.44
CA LEU A 102 3.09 14.87 2.16
C LEU A 102 1.56 14.94 2.26
N PHE A 103 0.98 14.44 3.33
CA PHE A 103 -0.45 14.60 3.63
C PHE A 103 -0.85 16.08 3.60
N ASN A 104 -0.15 16.94 4.35
CA ASN A 104 -0.44 18.38 4.37
C ASN A 104 -0.27 19.04 2.99
N PHE A 105 0.63 18.52 2.16
CA PHE A 105 0.79 18.99 0.80
C PHE A 105 -0.39 18.57 -0.09
N PHE A 106 -0.81 17.30 -0.02
CA PHE A 106 -1.91 16.78 -0.85
C PHE A 106 -3.28 17.27 -0.39
N ASP A 107 -3.49 17.44 0.90
CA ASP A 107 -4.74 17.94 1.49
C ASP A 107 -5.11 19.32 0.91
N ARG A 108 -4.11 20.20 0.74
CA ARG A 108 -4.30 21.52 0.09
C ARG A 108 -4.67 21.44 -1.39
N LEU A 109 -4.39 20.34 -2.05
CA LEU A 109 -4.69 20.10 -3.46
C LEU A 109 -5.97 19.30 -3.66
N THR A 110 -6.59 18.83 -2.58
CA THR A 110 -7.75 17.94 -2.59
C THR A 110 -9.01 18.75 -2.33
N ASN A 111 -10.11 18.48 -3.06
CA ASN A 111 -11.41 19.10 -2.79
C ASN A 111 -12.02 18.52 -1.51
N ASP A 112 -12.78 19.34 -0.78
CA ASP A 112 -13.46 18.97 0.47
C ASP A 112 -14.47 17.80 0.30
N ASP A 113 -14.92 17.54 -0.92
CA ASP A 113 -15.85 16.46 -1.24
C ASP A 113 -15.21 15.05 -1.23
N ARG A 114 -13.88 14.95 -1.05
CA ARG A 114 -13.17 13.67 -1.05
C ARG A 114 -13.00 13.13 0.35
N GLU A 115 -13.60 11.97 0.60
CA GLU A 115 -13.36 11.28 1.87
C GLU A 115 -11.96 10.64 1.87
N ALA A 116 -11.09 11.15 2.73
CA ALA A 116 -9.82 10.51 3.03
C ALA A 116 -10.03 9.25 3.86
N VAL A 117 -9.27 8.22 3.57
CA VAL A 117 -9.37 6.92 4.24
C VAL A 117 -8.00 6.42 4.69
N LEU A 118 -7.99 5.62 5.75
CA LEU A 118 -6.88 4.72 6.07
C LEU A 118 -7.20 3.34 5.51
N ILE A 119 -6.21 2.68 4.93
CA ILE A 119 -6.35 1.33 4.36
C ILE A 119 -5.40 0.40 5.09
N ILE A 120 -5.93 -0.67 5.67
CA ILE A 120 -5.16 -1.71 6.35
C ILE A 120 -5.15 -2.95 5.50
N ASP A 121 -3.95 -3.42 5.18
CA ASP A 121 -3.77 -4.70 4.49
C ASP A 121 -2.41 -5.32 4.82
N ASP A 122 -2.24 -6.60 4.52
CA ASP A 122 -0.96 -7.27 4.65
C ASP A 122 -0.49 -7.92 3.35
N SER A 123 0.80 -8.04 3.21
CA SER A 123 1.41 -8.67 2.06
C SER A 123 2.58 -9.55 2.48
N THR A 124 2.96 -10.49 1.62
CA THR A 124 4.12 -11.35 1.87
C THR A 124 5.42 -10.59 1.62
N TYR A 125 6.29 -10.56 2.61
CA TYR A 125 7.67 -10.08 2.51
C TYR A 125 8.57 -11.30 2.29
N ASP A 126 8.86 -11.62 1.04
CA ASP A 126 9.55 -12.84 0.63
C ASP A 126 11.05 -12.82 0.95
N ARG A 127 11.51 -13.80 1.69
CA ARG A 127 12.92 -14.10 2.01
C ARG A 127 13.27 -15.56 1.75
N SER A 128 12.64 -16.19 0.79
CA SER A 128 12.77 -17.64 0.51
C SER A 128 14.21 -18.10 0.27
N ARG A 129 15.05 -17.23 -0.30
CA ARG A 129 16.49 -17.50 -0.51
C ARG A 129 17.33 -17.36 0.74
N SER A 130 16.78 -16.85 1.83
CA SER A 130 17.51 -16.62 3.08
C SER A 130 17.44 -17.84 4.00
N LYS A 131 18.55 -18.11 4.73
CA LYS A 131 18.62 -19.20 5.72
C LYS A 131 18.70 -18.68 7.15
N MET A 132 19.38 -17.56 7.37
CA MET A 132 19.81 -17.07 8.70
C MET A 132 19.30 -15.65 8.99
N VAL A 133 18.12 -15.29 8.50
CA VAL A 133 17.51 -13.98 8.82
C VAL A 133 16.84 -14.07 10.20
N GLU A 134 17.12 -13.10 11.05
CA GLU A 134 16.55 -12.98 12.39
C GLU A 134 15.01 -12.97 12.34
N LEU A 135 14.35 -13.75 13.19
CA LEU A 135 12.89 -13.93 13.26
C LEU A 135 12.26 -14.49 11.98
N LEU A 136 13.02 -15.08 11.07
CA LEU A 136 12.50 -15.67 9.83
C LEU A 136 11.46 -16.74 10.17
N THR A 137 10.33 -16.71 9.48
CA THR A 137 9.25 -17.69 9.67
C THR A 137 8.68 -18.19 8.34
N ARG A 138 7.80 -19.17 8.38
CA ARG A 138 6.99 -19.58 7.23
C ARG A 138 5.72 -18.75 7.20
N VAL A 139 5.45 -18.12 6.07
CA VAL A 139 4.22 -17.34 5.82
C VAL A 139 3.47 -17.94 4.63
N ARG A 140 2.16 -17.98 4.71
CA ARG A 140 1.33 -18.40 3.58
C ARG A 140 1.17 -17.23 2.63
N ASP A 141 1.52 -17.42 1.39
CA ASP A 141 1.20 -16.48 0.33
C ASP A 141 -0.24 -16.74 -0.14
N HIS A 142 -1.10 -15.76 0.03
CA HIS A 142 -2.52 -15.88 -0.31
C HIS A 142 -2.76 -15.95 -1.82
N THR A 143 -1.87 -15.38 -2.63
CA THR A 143 -1.96 -15.37 -4.08
C THR A 143 -1.67 -16.74 -4.69
N THR A 144 -0.61 -17.40 -4.22
CA THR A 144 -0.18 -18.70 -4.75
C THR A 144 -0.64 -19.88 -3.90
N GLY A 145 -1.18 -19.65 -2.72
CA GLY A 145 -1.55 -20.68 -1.73
C GLY A 145 -0.35 -21.41 -1.10
N ARG A 146 0.89 -21.07 -1.47
CA ARG A 146 2.12 -21.74 -1.03
C ARG A 146 2.69 -21.12 0.25
N PHE A 147 3.45 -21.90 0.98
CA PHE A 147 4.24 -21.40 2.11
C PHE A 147 5.61 -20.92 1.63
N LEU A 148 5.95 -19.68 1.98
CA LEU A 148 7.23 -19.03 1.71
C LEU A 148 7.97 -18.79 3.03
N LYS A 149 9.31 -18.63 2.96
CA LYS A 149 10.10 -18.11 4.09
C LYS A 149 10.08 -16.57 4.02
N GLY A 150 9.74 -15.93 5.11
CA GLY A 150 9.66 -14.47 5.13
C GLY A 150 8.92 -13.92 6.34
N PHE A 151 8.20 -12.83 6.10
CA PHE A 151 7.39 -12.13 7.08
C PHE A 151 6.05 -11.73 6.47
N ARG A 152 5.04 -11.49 7.30
CA ARG A 152 3.86 -10.72 6.88
C ARG A 152 4.17 -9.24 7.05
N LEU A 153 4.03 -8.48 5.99
CA LEU A 153 4.19 -7.05 5.98
C LEU A 153 2.81 -6.40 6.17
N LEU A 154 2.45 -6.17 7.43
CA LEU A 154 1.26 -5.40 7.78
C LEU A 154 1.53 -3.93 7.48
N THR A 155 0.65 -3.26 6.76
CA THR A 155 0.82 -1.86 6.37
C THR A 155 -0.48 -1.08 6.56
N ILE A 156 -0.35 0.20 6.92
CA ILE A 156 -1.43 1.17 6.87
C ILE A 156 -1.04 2.27 5.89
N CYS A 157 -1.88 2.46 4.88
CA CYS A 157 -1.79 3.58 3.95
C CYS A 157 -2.90 4.60 4.23
N TRP A 158 -2.64 5.85 3.91
CA TRP A 158 -3.66 6.88 3.73
C TRP A 158 -3.97 7.04 2.25
N SER A 159 -5.23 7.26 1.90
CA SER A 159 -5.62 7.57 0.53
C SER A 159 -6.75 8.59 0.49
N ASP A 160 -6.66 9.51 -0.47
CA ASP A 160 -7.75 10.41 -0.90
C ASP A 160 -8.48 9.88 -2.15
N GLY A 161 -8.08 8.70 -2.65
CA GLY A 161 -8.55 8.12 -3.90
C GLY A 161 -7.72 8.51 -5.13
N ALA A 162 -6.84 9.52 -5.01
CA ALA A 162 -5.90 9.94 -6.05
C ALA A 162 -4.46 9.64 -5.68
N SER A 163 -4.14 9.71 -4.41
CA SER A 163 -2.80 9.46 -3.86
C SER A 163 -2.87 8.45 -2.74
N CYS A 164 -1.94 7.52 -2.72
CA CYS A 164 -1.80 6.55 -1.64
C CYS A 164 -0.45 6.76 -0.93
N LEU A 165 -0.47 6.96 0.38
CA LEU A 165 0.72 7.18 1.21
C LEU A 165 0.88 6.07 2.23
N PRO A 166 1.92 5.23 2.17
CA PRO A 166 2.21 4.26 3.22
C PRO A 166 2.74 4.96 4.47
N LEU A 167 1.99 4.92 5.57
CA LEU A 167 2.27 5.70 6.77
C LEU A 167 2.94 4.91 7.89
N ASP A 168 2.57 3.66 8.07
CA ASP A 168 3.13 2.78 9.09
C ASP A 168 3.11 1.33 8.63
N PHE A 169 4.03 0.52 9.16
CA PHE A 169 4.10 -0.90 8.84
C PHE A 169 4.73 -1.72 9.97
N SER A 170 4.50 -3.03 9.93
CA SER A 170 5.16 -3.99 10.81
C SER A 170 5.53 -5.25 10.04
N LEU A 171 6.77 -5.74 10.20
CA LEU A 171 7.18 -7.06 9.72
C LEU A 171 6.83 -8.09 10.79
N LEU A 172 5.80 -8.90 10.55
CA LEU A 172 5.29 -9.86 11.51
C LEU A 172 5.89 -11.25 11.27
N SER A 173 6.32 -11.85 12.36
CA SER A 173 6.79 -13.24 12.45
C SER A 173 5.76 -14.10 13.18
N SER A 174 6.07 -15.40 13.38
CA SER A 174 5.21 -16.26 14.19
C SER A 174 5.36 -15.94 15.69
N ALA A 175 4.23 -15.87 16.39
CA ALA A 175 4.21 -15.84 17.85
C ALA A 175 4.76 -17.15 18.46
N ASP A 176 4.52 -18.27 17.77
CA ASP A 176 5.03 -19.58 18.14
C ASP A 176 6.50 -19.73 17.74
N GLU A 177 7.37 -19.92 18.72
CA GLU A 177 8.82 -20.06 18.51
C GLU A 177 9.18 -21.27 17.65
N LYS A 178 8.45 -22.36 17.78
CA LYS A 178 8.67 -23.60 17.01
C LYS A 178 8.45 -23.40 15.50
N LYS A 179 7.67 -22.40 15.11
CA LYS A 179 7.41 -22.04 13.70
C LYS A 179 8.42 -21.04 13.14
N ARG A 180 9.29 -20.48 13.99
CA ARG A 180 10.36 -19.59 13.55
C ARG A 180 11.54 -20.43 13.06
N LEU A 181 12.07 -20.08 11.90
CA LEU A 181 13.24 -20.74 11.31
C LEU A 181 14.55 -20.22 11.91
N CYS A 182 14.52 -19.00 12.46
CA CYS A 182 15.63 -18.37 13.17
C CYS A 182 15.07 -17.58 14.35
N SER A 183 15.64 -17.81 15.54
CA SER A 183 15.31 -17.07 16.76
C SER A 183 16.02 -15.71 16.81
N ASN A 184 15.55 -14.84 17.68
CA ASN A 184 16.27 -13.62 18.02
C ASN A 184 17.43 -14.00 19.00
N GLN A 185 18.66 -13.69 18.60
CA GLN A 185 19.85 -13.94 19.43
C GLN A 185 20.43 -12.64 20.03
N LYS A 186 19.87 -11.48 19.70
CA LYS A 186 20.39 -10.20 20.22
C LYS A 186 19.85 -9.89 21.61
N ILE A 187 20.76 -9.65 22.53
CA ILE A 187 20.43 -9.02 23.81
C ILE A 187 20.28 -7.54 23.57
N LEU A 188 19.08 -6.98 23.81
CA LEU A 188 18.74 -5.61 23.52
C LEU A 188 18.20 -4.91 24.77
N ASP A 189 18.54 -3.64 24.94
CA ASP A 189 17.89 -2.77 25.92
C ASP A 189 16.40 -2.64 25.61
N LYS A 190 15.55 -2.91 26.59
CA LYS A 190 14.07 -2.86 26.47
C LYS A 190 13.55 -1.47 26.04
N ARG A 191 14.33 -0.42 26.24
CA ARG A 191 14.00 0.96 25.87
C ARG A 191 14.25 1.26 24.40
N CYS A 192 15.12 0.50 23.72
CA CYS A 192 15.47 0.77 22.32
C CYS A 192 14.37 0.39 21.33
N CYS A 193 14.40 1.02 20.14
CA CYS A 193 13.44 0.76 19.07
C CYS A 193 13.51 -0.69 18.57
N ALA A 194 14.69 -1.26 18.52
CA ALA A 194 14.92 -2.64 18.06
C ALA A 194 14.20 -3.68 18.94
N TYR A 195 14.22 -3.50 20.27
CA TYR A 195 13.49 -4.38 21.18
C TYR A 195 11.98 -4.32 20.95
N ARG A 196 11.43 -3.09 20.85
CA ARG A 196 9.99 -2.90 20.63
C ARG A 196 9.52 -3.52 19.31
N ARG A 197 10.31 -3.37 18.23
CA ARG A 197 10.01 -3.97 16.92
C ARG A 197 9.97 -5.50 16.97
N ARG A 198 10.87 -6.13 17.72
CA ARG A 198 10.89 -7.59 17.88
C ARG A 198 9.72 -8.10 18.70
N LYS A 199 9.39 -7.40 19.78
CA LYS A 199 8.20 -7.69 20.57
C LYS A 199 6.93 -7.59 19.72
N GLU A 200 6.83 -6.54 18.91
CA GLU A 200 5.72 -6.32 17.99
C GLU A 200 5.68 -7.43 16.91
N ALA A 201 6.81 -7.78 16.33
CA ALA A 201 6.88 -8.81 15.27
C ALA A 201 6.33 -10.18 15.69
N THR A 202 6.36 -10.49 16.98
CA THR A 202 5.92 -11.79 17.53
C THR A 202 4.56 -11.72 18.25
N ALA A 203 3.93 -10.57 18.30
CA ALA A 203 2.60 -10.43 18.92
C ALA A 203 1.47 -10.61 17.91
N LYS A 204 0.22 -10.75 18.41
CA LYS A 204 -0.97 -10.87 17.56
C LYS A 204 -1.22 -9.57 16.78
N THR A 205 -1.53 -9.69 15.49
CA THR A 205 -1.75 -8.57 14.57
C THR A 205 -2.79 -7.57 15.10
N THR A 206 -3.89 -8.04 15.66
CA THR A 206 -4.98 -7.20 16.16
C THR A 206 -4.56 -6.22 17.26
N VAL A 207 -3.56 -6.59 18.09
CA VAL A 207 -3.02 -5.72 19.15
C VAL A 207 -2.28 -4.50 18.56
N HIS A 208 -1.72 -4.64 17.36
CA HIS A 208 -0.92 -3.60 16.74
C HIS A 208 -1.75 -2.59 15.97
N LEU A 209 -2.89 -2.99 15.41
CA LEU A 209 -3.71 -2.15 14.54
C LEU A 209 -4.15 -0.87 15.24
N GLU A 210 -4.66 -0.98 16.47
CA GLU A 210 -5.07 0.19 17.24
C GLU A 210 -3.91 1.15 17.50
N ALA A 211 -2.75 0.63 17.91
CA ALA A 211 -1.57 1.43 18.16
C ALA A 211 -1.04 2.12 16.90
N MET A 212 -1.16 1.47 15.72
CA MET A 212 -0.78 2.05 14.44
C MET A 212 -1.74 3.18 14.04
N VAL A 213 -3.05 2.95 14.12
CA VAL A 213 -4.07 3.97 13.83
C VAL A 213 -3.90 5.18 14.77
N LYS A 214 -3.76 4.96 16.07
CA LYS A 214 -3.53 6.05 17.05
C LYS A 214 -2.29 6.87 16.72
N ARG A 215 -1.18 6.23 16.32
CA ARG A 215 0.05 6.96 15.91
C ARG A 215 -0.19 7.86 14.71
N ILE A 216 -0.96 7.38 13.71
CA ILE A 216 -1.27 8.15 12.51
C ILE A 216 -2.13 9.36 12.86
N LEU A 217 -3.21 9.15 13.62
CA LEU A 217 -4.11 10.22 14.03
C LEU A 217 -3.40 11.24 14.93
N SER A 218 -2.45 10.80 15.79
CA SER A 218 -1.71 11.67 16.71
C SER A 218 -0.75 12.67 16.04
N VAL A 219 -0.42 12.45 14.76
CA VAL A 219 0.43 13.39 13.99
C VAL A 219 -0.39 14.34 13.10
N GLY A 220 -1.72 14.36 13.27
CA GLY A 220 -2.61 15.27 12.57
C GLY A 220 -3.04 14.81 11.18
N ILE A 221 -2.77 13.54 10.81
CA ILE A 221 -3.29 12.98 9.56
C ILE A 221 -4.75 12.61 9.78
N SER A 222 -5.65 13.29 9.07
CA SER A 222 -7.09 13.05 9.12
C SER A 222 -7.50 11.97 8.13
N ALA A 223 -8.48 11.17 8.53
CA ALA A 223 -9.20 10.25 7.67
C ALA A 223 -10.58 9.99 8.27
N LYS A 224 -11.58 9.81 7.43
CA LYS A 224 -12.96 9.57 7.86
C LYS A 224 -13.21 8.11 8.19
N TYR A 225 -12.61 7.21 7.42
CA TYR A 225 -12.83 5.77 7.55
C TYR A 225 -11.51 4.99 7.56
N VAL A 226 -11.53 3.82 8.22
CA VAL A 226 -10.55 2.75 8.02
C VAL A 226 -11.16 1.67 7.14
N LEU A 227 -10.47 1.32 6.05
CA LEU A 227 -10.86 0.25 5.15
C LEU A 227 -10.08 -1.03 5.49
N MET A 228 -10.77 -2.15 5.58
CA MET A 228 -10.17 -3.44 5.92
C MET A 228 -10.77 -4.57 5.07
N ASP A 229 -9.95 -5.58 4.78
CA ASP A 229 -10.42 -6.81 4.17
C ASP A 229 -11.14 -7.73 5.19
N SER A 230 -11.61 -8.87 4.73
CA SER A 230 -12.34 -9.84 5.56
C SER A 230 -11.48 -10.52 6.63
N TRP A 231 -10.16 -10.43 6.54
CA TRP A 231 -9.24 -10.98 7.53
C TRP A 231 -9.15 -10.10 8.78
N PHE A 232 -9.19 -8.78 8.58
CA PHE A 232 -9.11 -7.81 9.67
C PHE A 232 -10.48 -7.39 10.22
N THR A 233 -11.56 -7.55 9.45
CA THR A 233 -12.93 -7.14 9.84
C THR A 233 -13.57 -8.15 10.80
N LEU A 234 -12.93 -8.36 11.94
CA LEU A 234 -13.47 -9.16 13.03
C LEU A 234 -14.23 -8.25 14.01
N PRO A 235 -15.34 -8.69 14.63
CA PRO A 235 -16.10 -7.87 15.56
C PRO A 235 -15.26 -7.22 16.66
N SER A 236 -14.28 -7.93 17.22
CA SER A 236 -13.35 -7.39 18.21
C SER A 236 -12.42 -6.31 17.68
N THR A 237 -11.95 -6.45 16.43
CA THR A 237 -11.12 -5.43 15.77
C THR A 237 -11.96 -4.20 15.47
N VAL A 238 -13.17 -4.39 14.94
CA VAL A 238 -14.13 -3.31 14.67
C VAL A 238 -14.45 -2.55 15.95
N ALA A 239 -14.80 -3.24 17.04
CA ALA A 239 -15.10 -2.64 18.33
C ALA A 239 -13.94 -1.80 18.89
N CYS A 240 -12.70 -2.27 18.71
CA CYS A 240 -11.49 -1.59 19.16
C CYS A 240 -11.20 -0.33 18.32
N LEU A 241 -11.19 -0.44 17.00
CA LEU A 241 -10.81 0.67 16.11
C LEU A 241 -11.90 1.74 16.01
N ALA A 242 -13.18 1.35 16.08
CA ALA A 242 -14.31 2.27 16.00
C ALA A 242 -14.43 3.24 17.19
N GLN A 243 -13.57 3.11 18.19
CA GLN A 243 -13.41 4.13 19.24
C GLN A 243 -12.65 5.38 18.75
N HIS A 244 -11.96 5.28 17.62
CA HIS A 244 -11.05 6.32 17.12
C HIS A 244 -11.42 6.82 15.73
N ILE A 245 -12.05 5.99 14.91
CA ILE A 245 -12.33 6.28 13.50
C ILE A 245 -13.42 5.34 12.99
N GLU A 246 -14.27 5.81 12.09
CA GLU A 246 -15.29 4.98 11.45
C GLU A 246 -14.67 3.89 10.57
N ILE A 247 -15.38 2.79 10.40
CA ILE A 247 -14.86 1.60 9.72
C ILE A 247 -15.75 1.22 8.54
N ILE A 248 -15.12 0.84 7.45
CA ILE A 248 -15.77 0.10 6.36
C ILE A 248 -14.92 -1.14 6.08
N GLY A 249 -15.50 -2.34 6.22
CA GLY A 249 -14.76 -3.57 6.04
C GLY A 249 -15.55 -4.67 5.36
N MET A 250 -14.86 -5.55 4.63
CA MET A 250 -15.49 -6.75 4.07
C MET A 250 -15.73 -7.76 5.19
N VAL A 251 -16.92 -8.32 5.24
CA VAL A 251 -17.31 -9.33 6.25
C VAL A 251 -16.89 -10.71 5.78
N ARG A 252 -16.25 -11.45 6.66
CA ARG A 252 -15.93 -12.86 6.41
C ARG A 252 -17.17 -13.72 6.59
N LYS A 253 -17.54 -14.52 5.60
CA LYS A 253 -18.55 -15.57 5.72
C LYS A 253 -18.02 -16.68 6.62
N SER A 254 -18.47 -16.71 7.87
CA SER A 254 -18.04 -17.70 8.86
C SER A 254 -19.17 -17.98 9.84
N PRO A 255 -19.48 -19.26 10.11
CA PRO A 255 -20.48 -19.62 11.13
C PRO A 255 -20.01 -19.29 12.55
N MET A 256 -18.73 -18.93 12.75
CA MET A 256 -18.17 -18.57 14.05
C MET A 256 -18.31 -17.09 14.40
N ILE A 257 -18.67 -16.25 13.41
CA ILE A 257 -18.80 -14.79 13.59
C ILE A 257 -20.29 -14.45 13.65
N HIS A 258 -20.73 -13.97 14.81
CA HIS A 258 -22.13 -13.65 15.04
C HIS A 258 -22.36 -12.16 15.25
N TYR A 259 -23.52 -11.72 14.80
CA TYR A 259 -24.10 -10.40 14.97
C TYR A 259 -25.45 -10.54 15.67
N ILE A 260 -25.87 -9.56 16.43
CA ILE A 260 -27.22 -9.51 17.01
C ILE A 260 -28.13 -8.80 16.01
N TRP A 261 -29.05 -9.53 15.44
CA TRP A 261 -30.01 -9.04 14.45
C TRP A 261 -31.41 -9.51 14.79
N ASP A 262 -32.39 -8.59 14.79
CA ASP A 262 -33.78 -8.88 15.19
C ASP A 262 -33.88 -9.61 16.53
N GLY A 263 -33.06 -9.17 17.50
CA GLY A 263 -32.99 -9.77 18.84
C GLY A 263 -32.22 -11.09 18.94
N TYR A 264 -31.81 -11.70 17.85
CA TYR A 264 -31.14 -13.01 17.81
C TYR A 264 -29.67 -12.93 17.43
N SER A 265 -28.84 -13.80 17.99
CA SER A 265 -27.43 -13.94 17.64
C SER A 265 -27.28 -14.86 16.41
N MET A 266 -26.88 -14.32 15.29
CA MET A 266 -26.79 -15.04 14.01
C MET A 266 -25.51 -14.73 13.26
N ASP A 267 -25.05 -15.70 12.45
CA ASP A 267 -24.00 -15.46 11.47
C ASP A 267 -24.51 -14.68 10.24
N ILE A 268 -23.59 -14.13 9.49
CA ILE A 268 -23.91 -13.29 8.33
C ILE A 268 -24.72 -14.03 7.24
N MET A 269 -24.55 -15.35 7.10
CA MET A 269 -25.26 -16.16 6.11
C MET A 269 -26.72 -16.38 6.55
N ALA A 270 -26.94 -16.58 7.84
CA ALA A 270 -28.30 -16.71 8.41
C ALA A 270 -29.07 -15.38 8.28
N ILE A 271 -28.43 -14.24 8.56
CA ILE A 271 -29.01 -12.91 8.34
C ILE A 271 -29.39 -12.74 6.87
N TYR A 272 -28.45 -13.00 5.94
CA TYR A 272 -28.72 -12.85 4.52
C TYR A 272 -29.89 -13.71 4.04
N ARG A 273 -30.01 -14.95 4.50
CA ARG A 273 -31.15 -15.84 4.13
C ARG A 273 -32.51 -15.26 4.52
N ARG A 274 -32.60 -14.59 5.65
CA ARG A 274 -33.87 -14.01 6.18
C ARG A 274 -34.23 -12.66 5.56
N LEU A 275 -33.27 -11.93 5.03
CA LEU A 275 -33.52 -10.62 4.41
C LEU A 275 -34.31 -10.75 3.09
N LYS A 276 -35.19 -9.80 2.83
CA LYS A 276 -35.83 -9.61 1.52
C LYS A 276 -34.80 -9.04 0.54
N LYS A 277 -34.51 -9.73 -0.57
CA LYS A 277 -33.53 -9.33 -1.56
C LYS A 277 -34.15 -8.47 -2.65
N ARG A 278 -33.41 -7.46 -3.12
CA ARG A 278 -33.77 -6.72 -4.33
C ARG A 278 -33.72 -7.67 -5.54
N ARG A 279 -34.73 -7.62 -6.40
CA ARG A 279 -34.85 -8.49 -7.58
C ARG A 279 -34.05 -7.92 -8.76
N GLY A 280 -33.87 -8.75 -9.79
CA GLY A 280 -33.22 -8.36 -11.06
C GLY A 280 -31.70 -8.29 -10.95
N ARG A 281 -31.11 -7.34 -11.72
CA ARG A 281 -29.65 -7.16 -11.81
C ARG A 281 -29.09 -6.19 -10.75
N ALA A 282 -29.85 -5.92 -9.70
CA ALA A 282 -29.41 -4.98 -8.65
C ALA A 282 -28.02 -5.36 -8.11
N ARG A 283 -27.14 -4.38 -7.99
CA ARG A 283 -25.79 -4.52 -7.39
C ARG A 283 -25.92 -4.76 -5.89
N ILE A 284 -26.71 -3.95 -5.20
CA ILE A 284 -27.01 -4.10 -3.78
C ILE A 284 -28.20 -5.04 -3.65
N LEU A 285 -27.95 -6.16 -3.02
CA LEU A 285 -28.97 -7.20 -2.84
C LEU A 285 -29.90 -6.92 -1.64
N ALA A 286 -29.33 -6.43 -0.56
CA ALA A 286 -30.03 -6.04 0.66
C ALA A 286 -29.10 -5.19 1.53
N SER A 287 -29.65 -4.42 2.44
CA SER A 287 -28.94 -3.82 3.57
C SER A 287 -29.76 -3.93 4.85
N THR A 288 -29.07 -3.93 5.98
CA THR A 288 -29.71 -3.99 7.29
C THR A 288 -28.75 -3.48 8.37
N VAL A 289 -29.33 -3.08 9.51
CA VAL A 289 -28.56 -2.74 10.70
C VAL A 289 -28.54 -3.95 11.64
N ALA A 290 -27.37 -4.24 12.18
CA ALA A 290 -27.16 -5.27 13.19
C ALA A 290 -26.34 -4.68 14.35
N ARG A 291 -26.20 -5.42 15.43
CA ARG A 291 -25.43 -4.99 16.61
C ARG A 291 -24.30 -5.97 16.88
N LEU A 292 -23.13 -5.46 17.20
CA LEU A 292 -22.02 -6.26 17.71
C LEU A 292 -22.24 -6.66 19.15
N LYS A 293 -21.45 -7.61 19.66
CA LYS A 293 -21.57 -8.09 21.07
C LYS A 293 -21.30 -6.98 22.10
N ASP A 294 -20.50 -5.98 21.74
CA ASP A 294 -20.21 -4.80 22.59
C ASP A 294 -21.35 -3.76 22.62
N GLY A 295 -22.44 -4.01 21.90
CA GLY A 295 -23.60 -3.13 21.83
C GLY A 295 -23.58 -2.14 20.65
N ARG A 296 -22.48 -2.00 19.92
CA ARG A 296 -22.32 -1.09 18.79
C ARG A 296 -23.19 -1.51 17.61
N TYR A 297 -23.90 -0.55 17.03
CA TYR A 297 -24.64 -0.75 15.79
C TYR A 297 -23.70 -0.68 14.59
N VAL A 298 -23.96 -1.52 13.61
CA VAL A 298 -23.25 -1.59 12.33
C VAL A 298 -24.26 -1.81 11.21
N LYS A 299 -24.03 -1.19 10.08
CA LYS A 299 -24.79 -1.46 8.86
C LYS A 299 -24.08 -2.56 8.07
N LEU A 300 -24.85 -3.52 7.59
CA LEU A 300 -24.41 -4.64 6.74
C LEU A 300 -25.01 -4.43 5.35
N VAL A 301 -24.18 -4.28 4.34
CA VAL A 301 -24.57 -4.08 2.94
C VAL A 301 -24.18 -5.32 2.14
N PHE A 302 -25.17 -6.01 1.58
CA PHE A 302 -24.97 -7.22 0.78
C PHE A 302 -24.89 -6.88 -0.70
N VAL A 303 -23.76 -7.19 -1.32
CA VAL A 303 -23.42 -6.80 -2.68
C VAL A 303 -23.28 -8.05 -3.55
N ARG A 304 -23.76 -7.99 -4.78
CA ARG A 304 -23.58 -9.08 -5.75
C ARG A 304 -22.11 -9.23 -6.14
N ASP A 305 -21.56 -10.43 -6.00
CA ASP A 305 -20.26 -10.76 -6.56
C ASP A 305 -20.44 -11.05 -8.07
N ARG A 306 -19.90 -10.20 -8.93
CA ARG A 306 -20.05 -10.33 -10.39
C ARG A 306 -19.21 -11.46 -10.99
N HIS A 307 -18.11 -11.80 -10.31
CA HIS A 307 -17.18 -12.86 -10.77
C HIS A 307 -17.64 -14.25 -10.35
N LYS A 308 -18.51 -14.33 -9.36
CA LYS A 308 -19.06 -15.58 -8.83
C LYS A 308 -20.57 -15.42 -8.72
N LYS A 309 -21.33 -16.49 -8.92
CA LYS A 309 -22.78 -16.51 -8.62
C LYS A 309 -23.01 -16.49 -7.09
N ASP A 310 -22.44 -15.48 -6.42
CA ASP A 310 -22.38 -15.35 -4.96
C ASP A 310 -22.58 -13.89 -4.56
N TRP A 311 -22.42 -13.59 -3.29
CA TRP A 311 -22.54 -12.27 -2.71
C TRP A 311 -21.36 -11.98 -1.76
N LEU A 312 -21.08 -10.70 -1.57
CA LEU A 312 -20.17 -10.17 -0.56
C LEU A 312 -20.97 -9.36 0.44
N ALA A 313 -20.47 -9.21 1.66
CA ALA A 313 -21.05 -8.29 2.63
C ALA A 313 -19.99 -7.27 3.07
N LEU A 314 -20.37 -6.00 3.07
CA LEU A 314 -19.62 -4.91 3.66
C LEU A 314 -20.27 -4.53 4.99
N LEU A 315 -19.45 -4.21 5.97
CA LEU A 315 -19.85 -3.69 7.26
C LEU A 315 -19.38 -2.25 7.36
N THR A 316 -20.22 -1.35 7.83
CA THR A 316 -19.80 -0.02 8.27
C THR A 316 -20.32 0.31 9.66
N THR A 317 -19.51 1.03 10.42
CA THR A 317 -19.93 1.60 11.72
C THR A 317 -20.71 2.90 11.56
N ASP A 318 -20.56 3.58 10.43
CA ASP A 318 -21.40 4.72 10.04
C ASP A 318 -22.72 4.19 9.46
N ILE A 319 -23.73 4.04 10.33
CA ILE A 319 -25.04 3.49 9.96
C ILE A 319 -25.87 4.42 9.07
N GLN A 320 -25.51 5.70 9.01
CA GLN A 320 -26.22 6.70 8.19
C GLN A 320 -25.66 6.78 6.76
N LEU A 321 -24.46 6.25 6.52
CA LEU A 321 -23.84 6.28 5.20
C LEU A 321 -24.70 5.52 4.18
N ALA A 322 -24.95 6.11 2.99
CA ALA A 322 -25.72 5.48 1.94
C ALA A 322 -25.06 4.15 1.49
N ASP A 323 -25.87 3.17 1.08
CA ASP A 323 -25.37 1.83 0.70
C ASP A 323 -24.40 1.90 -0.48
N GLU A 324 -24.68 2.79 -1.45
CA GLU A 324 -23.84 3.07 -2.61
C GLU A 324 -22.48 3.65 -2.20
N ASP A 325 -22.49 4.58 -1.24
CA ASP A 325 -21.27 5.19 -0.73
C ASP A 325 -20.40 4.21 0.06
N VAL A 326 -21.01 3.30 0.81
CA VAL A 326 -20.25 2.21 1.46
C VAL A 326 -19.42 1.45 0.42
N ILE A 327 -20.01 1.14 -0.74
CA ILE A 327 -19.33 0.40 -1.80
C ILE A 327 -18.28 1.26 -2.48
N ARG A 328 -18.63 2.52 -2.81
CA ARG A 328 -17.73 3.48 -3.46
C ARG A 328 -16.48 3.72 -2.63
N ILE A 329 -16.65 4.04 -1.35
CA ILE A 329 -15.52 4.32 -0.45
C ILE A 329 -14.68 3.05 -0.23
N TYR A 330 -15.32 1.89 -0.07
CA TYR A 330 -14.60 0.62 0.07
C TYR A 330 -13.72 0.30 -1.15
N GLY A 331 -14.11 0.74 -2.33
CA GLY A 331 -13.33 0.59 -3.56
C GLY A 331 -11.90 1.17 -3.47
N LYS A 332 -11.69 2.25 -2.68
CA LYS A 332 -10.37 2.83 -2.43
C LYS A 332 -9.38 1.85 -1.77
N ARG A 333 -9.85 0.76 -1.18
CA ARG A 333 -8.99 -0.29 -0.63
C ARG A 333 -8.00 -0.86 -1.66
N TRP A 334 -8.35 -0.79 -2.94
CA TRP A 334 -7.48 -1.26 -4.02
C TRP A 334 -6.14 -0.51 -4.10
N ASP A 335 -6.05 0.71 -3.62
CA ASP A 335 -4.85 1.55 -3.69
C ASP A 335 -3.66 0.90 -2.97
N ILE A 336 -3.89 0.18 -1.86
CA ILE A 336 -2.82 -0.50 -1.13
C ILE A 336 -2.29 -1.72 -1.91
N GLU A 337 -3.12 -2.37 -2.73
CA GLU A 337 -2.69 -3.48 -3.59
C GLU A 337 -1.78 -2.96 -4.71
N VAL A 338 -2.12 -1.82 -5.31
CA VAL A 338 -1.26 -1.11 -6.28
C VAL A 338 0.05 -0.72 -5.63
N PHE A 339 0.02 -0.15 -4.42
CA PHE A 339 1.21 0.17 -3.65
C PHE A 339 2.11 -1.06 -3.42
N PHE A 340 1.57 -2.20 -2.98
CA PHE A 340 2.34 -3.42 -2.79
C PHE A 340 2.94 -3.94 -4.10
N LYS A 341 2.18 -3.92 -5.18
CA LYS A 341 2.64 -4.35 -6.51
C LYS A 341 3.81 -3.49 -6.97
N MET A 342 3.67 -2.17 -6.94
CA MET A 342 4.72 -1.21 -7.31
C MET A 342 5.99 -1.40 -6.46
N SER A 343 5.82 -1.50 -5.14
CA SER A 343 6.94 -1.66 -4.21
C SER A 343 7.72 -2.95 -4.45
N LYS A 344 7.03 -4.06 -4.74
CA LYS A 344 7.66 -5.38 -4.99
C LYS A 344 8.29 -5.47 -6.39
N GLN A 345 7.63 -4.97 -7.42
CA GLN A 345 8.08 -5.11 -8.81
C GLN A 345 9.18 -4.11 -9.16
N HIS A 346 8.99 -2.85 -8.82
CA HIS A 346 9.83 -1.75 -9.28
C HIS A 346 10.79 -1.21 -8.21
N LEU A 347 10.34 -1.09 -6.95
CA LEU A 347 11.12 -0.44 -5.90
C LEU A 347 11.98 -1.39 -5.07
N LYS A 348 12.07 -2.67 -5.49
CA LYS A 348 12.95 -3.71 -4.91
C LYS A 348 12.65 -4.08 -3.45
N LEU A 349 11.38 -3.97 -3.02
CA LEU A 349 10.94 -4.43 -1.70
C LEU A 349 11.34 -5.89 -1.48
N ALA A 350 11.98 -6.19 -0.35
CA ALA A 350 12.49 -7.50 0.05
C ALA A 350 13.62 -8.09 -0.83
N LYS A 351 14.03 -7.44 -1.92
CA LYS A 351 14.95 -8.02 -2.92
C LYS A 351 16.33 -7.35 -3.00
N GLU A 352 16.47 -6.10 -2.54
CA GLU A 352 17.66 -5.27 -2.78
C GLU A 352 18.82 -5.61 -1.85
N ILE A 353 18.55 -5.82 -0.55
CA ILE A 353 19.58 -6.06 0.45
C ILE A 353 19.68 -7.53 0.85
N GLN A 354 20.91 -8.01 1.08
CA GLN A 354 21.20 -9.31 1.62
C GLN A 354 21.66 -9.16 3.09
N CYS A 355 20.71 -8.89 3.98
CA CYS A 355 20.99 -8.69 5.39
C CYS A 355 20.27 -9.73 6.26
N ARG A 356 20.94 -10.18 7.33
CA ARG A 356 20.39 -11.11 8.32
C ARG A 356 19.70 -10.39 9.48
N ASP A 357 19.97 -9.11 9.62
CA ASP A 357 19.56 -8.25 10.72
C ASP A 357 18.13 -7.75 10.51
N PHE A 358 17.27 -7.93 11.52
CA PHE A 358 15.87 -7.51 11.45
C PHE A 358 15.72 -5.97 11.36
N ASP A 359 16.61 -5.22 12.04
CA ASP A 359 16.58 -3.74 12.00
C ASP A 359 16.91 -3.22 10.61
N ALA A 360 17.83 -3.88 9.90
CA ALA A 360 18.14 -3.51 8.53
C ALA A 360 16.98 -3.78 7.56
N LEU A 361 16.18 -4.82 7.80
CA LEU A 361 14.97 -5.05 7.00
C LEU A 361 13.95 -3.94 7.23
N ILE A 362 13.76 -3.50 8.48
CA ILE A 362 12.87 -2.37 8.82
C ILE A 362 13.36 -1.07 8.15
N ALA A 363 14.67 -0.78 8.26
CA ALA A 363 15.27 0.40 7.65
C ALA A 363 15.07 0.42 6.13
N HIS A 364 15.39 -0.69 5.47
CA HIS A 364 15.24 -0.81 4.03
C HIS A 364 13.78 -0.72 3.58
N THR A 365 12.85 -1.36 4.30
CA THR A 365 11.41 -1.23 4.00
C THR A 365 10.96 0.22 4.08
N THR A 366 11.43 0.97 5.09
CA THR A 366 11.15 2.40 5.20
C THR A 366 11.66 3.16 3.97
N ILE A 367 12.88 2.90 3.52
CA ILE A 367 13.46 3.56 2.34
C ILE A 367 12.66 3.22 1.08
N VAL A 368 12.23 1.97 0.92
CA VAL A 368 11.36 1.57 -0.21
C VAL A 368 10.02 2.30 -0.18
N PHE A 369 9.42 2.46 0.99
CA PHE A 369 8.17 3.21 1.14
C PHE A 369 8.36 4.70 0.87
N MET A 370 9.49 5.28 1.26
CA MET A 370 9.84 6.65 0.88
C MET A 370 10.02 6.81 -0.64
N ARG A 371 10.58 5.80 -1.35
CA ARG A 371 10.66 5.79 -2.82
C ARG A 371 9.27 5.84 -3.45
N TYR A 372 8.33 5.07 -2.91
CA TYR A 372 6.96 5.11 -3.38
C TYR A 372 6.31 6.48 -3.14
N MET A 373 6.50 7.07 -1.95
CA MET A 373 6.05 8.42 -1.65
C MET A 373 6.63 9.48 -2.60
N PHE A 374 7.91 9.33 -2.97
CA PHE A 374 8.56 10.20 -3.96
C PHE A 374 7.87 10.10 -5.33
N ILE A 375 7.59 8.90 -5.82
CA ILE A 375 6.88 8.71 -7.10
C ILE A 375 5.49 9.34 -7.04
N VAL A 376 4.72 9.09 -5.98
CA VAL A 376 3.39 9.69 -5.81
C VAL A 376 3.47 11.22 -5.78
N TYR A 377 4.49 11.78 -5.11
CA TYR A 377 4.74 13.21 -5.08
C TYR A 377 5.07 13.77 -6.47
N GLN A 378 5.96 13.12 -7.23
CA GLN A 378 6.30 13.54 -8.60
C GLN A 378 5.07 13.47 -9.51
N CYS A 379 4.35 12.35 -9.51
CA CYS A 379 3.10 12.26 -10.25
C CYS A 379 2.15 13.40 -9.91
N ARG A 380 2.11 13.86 -8.67
CA ARG A 380 1.21 14.91 -8.21
C ARG A 380 1.68 16.32 -8.63
N ILE A 381 2.97 16.55 -8.88
CA ILE A 381 3.51 17.84 -9.33
C ILE A 381 3.47 17.99 -10.86
N GLU A 382 3.84 16.94 -11.59
CA GLU A 382 4.09 16.99 -13.04
C GLU A 382 2.81 17.08 -13.88
N SER A 383 1.71 16.63 -13.37
CA SER A 383 0.44 16.72 -14.05
C SER A 383 -0.42 17.79 -13.41
N ASP A 384 -1.26 18.56 -14.13
CA ASP A 384 -2.30 19.43 -13.52
C ASP A 384 -3.41 18.52 -12.99
N HIS A 385 -3.24 18.13 -11.83
CA HIS A 385 -3.45 16.89 -11.17
C HIS A 385 -4.80 16.71 -10.57
N ARG A 386 -5.62 17.74 -10.63
CA ARG A 386 -7.04 17.64 -10.43
C ARG A 386 -7.65 16.68 -11.45
N THR A 387 -7.17 16.73 -12.71
CA THR A 387 -7.66 15.84 -13.79
C THR A 387 -7.19 14.39 -13.65
N PHE A 388 -5.96 14.12 -13.26
CA PHE A 388 -5.51 12.72 -13.06
C PHE A 388 -6.18 12.11 -11.82
N GLY A 389 -6.25 12.84 -10.72
CA GLY A 389 -6.97 12.42 -9.53
C GLY A 389 -8.47 12.26 -9.78
N GLU A 390 -9.11 13.18 -10.54
CA GLU A 390 -10.49 13.03 -10.95
C GLU A 390 -10.72 11.87 -11.92
N LEU A 391 -9.83 11.65 -12.89
CA LEU A 391 -9.91 10.52 -13.82
C LEU A 391 -9.69 9.19 -13.08
N PHE A 392 -8.70 9.12 -12.19
CA PHE A 392 -8.48 7.95 -11.35
C PHE A 392 -9.66 7.74 -10.40
N TYR A 393 -10.20 8.81 -9.83
CA TYR A 393 -11.36 8.77 -8.95
C TYR A 393 -12.63 8.41 -9.72
N ARG A 394 -12.84 8.93 -10.92
CA ARG A 394 -13.89 8.46 -11.84
C ARG A 394 -13.70 7.01 -12.19
N CYS A 395 -12.50 6.57 -12.53
CA CYS A 395 -12.20 5.15 -12.72
C CYS A 395 -12.53 4.33 -11.47
N CYS A 396 -12.30 4.85 -10.27
CA CYS A 396 -12.66 4.17 -9.02
C CYS A 396 -14.14 4.29 -8.66
N SER A 397 -14.82 5.38 -9.00
CA SER A 397 -16.26 5.58 -8.77
C SER A 397 -17.14 4.95 -9.85
N GLU A 398 -16.63 4.86 -11.09
CA GLU A 398 -17.23 4.15 -12.21
C GLU A 398 -16.88 2.65 -12.21
N VAL A 399 -16.10 2.16 -11.26
CA VAL A 399 -15.79 0.72 -11.04
C VAL A 399 -17.08 -0.11 -10.85
N ASP A 400 -18.21 0.55 -10.90
CA ASP A 400 -19.48 -0.14 -10.89
C ASP A 400 -19.70 -1.03 -12.12
N ASP A 401 -19.07 -0.73 -13.26
CA ASP A 401 -19.25 -1.48 -14.51
C ASP A 401 -17.97 -1.68 -15.34
N ILE A 402 -16.84 -1.13 -14.93
CA ILE A 402 -15.60 -1.22 -15.71
C ILE A 402 -14.84 -2.49 -15.34
N SER A 403 -14.66 -3.39 -16.32
CA SER A 403 -13.77 -4.53 -16.20
C SER A 403 -12.33 -4.05 -15.98
N PHE A 404 -11.49 -4.90 -15.34
CA PHE A 404 -10.04 -4.64 -15.17
C PHE A 404 -9.37 -4.17 -16.48
N ILE A 405 -9.85 -4.66 -17.62
CA ILE A 405 -9.37 -4.32 -18.96
C ILE A 405 -9.74 -2.91 -19.37
N GLU A 406 -10.94 -2.43 -19.07
CA GLU A 406 -11.33 -1.05 -19.37
C GLU A 406 -10.54 -0.06 -18.53
N SER A 407 -10.26 -0.39 -17.27
CA SER A 407 -9.36 0.39 -16.42
C SER A 407 -7.93 0.39 -16.98
N LEU A 408 -7.43 -0.76 -17.43
CA LEU A 408 -6.13 -0.89 -18.09
C LEU A 408 -6.09 -0.12 -19.40
N TYR A 409 -7.17 -0.19 -20.21
CA TYR A 409 -7.31 0.55 -21.46
C TYR A 409 -7.21 2.06 -21.22
N ARG A 410 -7.92 2.60 -20.22
CA ARG A 410 -7.88 4.03 -19.90
C ARG A 410 -6.50 4.48 -19.42
N VAL A 411 -5.85 3.71 -18.53
CA VAL A 411 -4.49 4.00 -18.06
C VAL A 411 -3.48 3.98 -19.21
N LEU A 412 -3.56 3.00 -20.10
CA LEU A 412 -2.69 2.90 -21.27
C LEU A 412 -2.97 4.01 -22.29
N SER A 413 -4.24 4.40 -22.49
CA SER A 413 -4.60 5.53 -23.37
C SER A 413 -3.97 6.84 -22.87
N LEU A 414 -4.04 7.10 -21.57
CA LEU A 414 -3.42 8.28 -20.95
C LEU A 414 -1.90 8.26 -21.07
N ALA A 415 -1.27 7.09 -20.87
CA ALA A 415 0.18 6.94 -21.04
C ALA A 415 0.61 7.21 -22.49
N VAL A 416 -0.17 6.77 -23.49
CA VAL A 416 0.08 7.03 -24.91
C VAL A 416 -0.13 8.51 -25.23
N ASP A 417 -1.14 9.15 -24.68
CA ASP A 417 -1.37 10.58 -24.89
C ASP A 417 -0.28 11.45 -24.27
N GLN A 418 0.26 11.03 -23.11
CA GLN A 418 1.47 11.66 -22.54
C GLN A 418 2.70 11.47 -23.43
N LEU A 419 2.91 10.27 -23.97
CA LEU A 419 4.02 10.02 -24.91
C LEU A 419 3.89 10.84 -26.20
N ARG A 420 2.65 11.09 -26.66
CA ARG A 420 2.41 11.98 -27.82
C ARG A 420 2.72 13.44 -27.51
N THR A 421 2.39 13.91 -26.32
CA THR A 421 2.63 15.30 -25.91
C THR A 421 4.11 15.60 -25.64
N THR A 422 4.88 14.59 -25.21
CA THR A 422 6.33 14.73 -24.95
C THR A 422 7.19 14.69 -26.21
N GLY A 423 6.60 14.45 -27.39
CA GLY A 423 7.31 14.52 -28.68
C GLY A 423 8.38 13.45 -28.93
N SER A 424 8.48 12.44 -28.06
CA SER A 424 9.57 11.46 -28.05
C SER A 424 9.36 10.27 -29.00
N TYR A 425 8.15 10.07 -29.57
CA TYR A 425 7.85 8.94 -30.45
C TYR A 425 6.95 9.32 -31.64
N CYS A 426 7.15 8.62 -32.77
CA CYS A 426 6.25 8.74 -33.93
C CYS A 426 4.85 8.24 -33.55
N GLU A 427 3.82 9.02 -33.86
CA GLU A 427 2.41 8.77 -33.54
C GLU A 427 1.93 7.38 -33.99
N LYS A 428 2.39 6.93 -35.18
CA LYS A 428 2.07 5.58 -35.70
C LYS A 428 2.63 4.46 -34.85
N THR A 429 3.86 4.61 -34.32
CA THR A 429 4.53 3.60 -33.50
C THR A 429 3.90 3.50 -32.12
N ALA A 430 3.56 4.63 -31.49
CA ALA A 430 2.87 4.67 -30.21
C ALA A 430 1.47 4.07 -30.30
N SER A 431 0.72 4.37 -31.38
CA SER A 431 -0.61 3.82 -31.62
C SER A 431 -0.57 2.31 -31.89
N ALA A 432 0.36 1.84 -32.69
CA ALA A 432 0.51 0.40 -32.98
C ALA A 432 0.89 -0.42 -31.73
N PHE A 433 1.77 0.12 -30.89
CA PHE A 433 2.16 -0.49 -29.63
C PHE A 433 0.99 -0.56 -28.63
N PHE A 434 0.23 0.49 -28.53
CA PHE A 434 -0.98 0.56 -27.74
C PHE A 434 -2.01 -0.48 -28.21
N ASP A 435 -2.29 -0.55 -29.51
CA ASP A 435 -3.22 -1.51 -30.08
C ASP A 435 -2.79 -2.95 -29.86
N ALA A 436 -1.49 -3.23 -29.92
CA ALA A 436 -0.95 -4.57 -29.66
C ALA A 436 -1.16 -4.99 -28.19
N ILE A 437 -0.89 -4.09 -27.24
CA ILE A 437 -1.08 -4.38 -25.81
C ILE A 437 -2.56 -4.61 -25.49
N ILE A 438 -3.45 -3.75 -26.01
CA ILE A 438 -4.89 -3.87 -25.79
C ILE A 438 -5.43 -5.16 -26.38
N ASN A 439 -5.08 -5.48 -27.62
CA ASN A 439 -5.52 -6.71 -28.25
C ASN A 439 -5.06 -7.96 -27.49
N THR A 440 -3.81 -7.95 -27.00
CA THR A 440 -3.28 -9.06 -26.20
C THR A 440 -4.02 -9.18 -24.86
N ALA A 441 -4.28 -8.05 -24.18
CA ALA A 441 -5.02 -8.04 -22.92
C ALA A 441 -6.47 -8.53 -23.10
N LEU A 442 -7.15 -8.11 -24.18
CA LEU A 442 -8.50 -8.55 -24.52
C LEU A 442 -8.56 -10.05 -24.83
N GLN A 443 -7.60 -10.56 -25.61
CA GLN A 443 -7.48 -12.01 -25.89
C GLN A 443 -7.29 -12.83 -24.61
N CYS A 444 -6.48 -12.36 -23.66
CA CYS A 444 -6.27 -13.05 -22.40
C CYS A 444 -7.54 -13.19 -21.54
N VAL A 445 -8.56 -12.36 -21.80
CA VAL A 445 -9.82 -12.33 -21.03
C VAL A 445 -11.03 -12.74 -21.87
N GLY A 446 -10.80 -13.13 -23.12
CA GLY A 446 -11.86 -13.61 -24.03
C GLY A 446 -12.82 -12.50 -24.50
N LEU A 447 -12.38 -11.24 -24.52
CA LEU A 447 -13.14 -10.07 -25.00
C LEU A 447 -12.59 -9.56 -26.33
N SER A 448 -13.41 -8.81 -27.06
CA SER A 448 -13.03 -8.11 -28.30
C SER A 448 -13.06 -6.59 -28.12
N LYS A 449 -12.42 -5.83 -29.04
CA LYS A 449 -12.48 -4.36 -29.04
C LYS A 449 -13.93 -3.80 -29.11
N ASN A 450 -14.85 -4.54 -29.71
CA ASN A 450 -16.24 -4.14 -29.82
C ASN A 450 -16.99 -4.18 -28.48
N ASP A 451 -16.48 -4.93 -27.52
CA ASP A 451 -17.05 -5.03 -26.17
C ASP A 451 -16.67 -3.82 -25.30
N LEU A 452 -15.71 -3.01 -25.77
CA LEU A 452 -15.23 -1.79 -25.08
C LEU A 452 -15.87 -0.48 -25.58
N VAL A 453 -16.66 -0.54 -26.66
CA VAL A 453 -17.30 0.67 -27.20
C VAL A 453 -18.40 1.11 -26.23
N MET A 454 -18.13 2.19 -25.51
CA MET A 454 -19.12 2.87 -24.67
C MET A 454 -20.28 3.36 -25.54
N LYS A 455 -21.50 2.98 -25.19
CA LYS A 455 -22.68 3.60 -25.76
C LYS A 455 -22.64 5.10 -25.40
N PRO A 456 -22.80 6.01 -26.35
CA PRO A 456 -22.95 7.41 -26.03
C PRO A 456 -24.17 7.58 -25.12
N GLU A 457 -24.02 8.37 -24.07
CA GLU A 457 -25.12 8.75 -23.18
C GLU A 457 -26.19 9.46 -24.00
N SER A 458 -27.40 8.91 -23.97
CA SER A 458 -28.64 9.56 -24.43
C SER A 458 -29.33 10.23 -23.26
#